data_a7387242812f3108975b9e14849b6c01
#
_entry.id   a7387242812f3108975b9e14849b6c01
#
_cell.length_a   1.000
_cell.length_b   1.000
_cell.length_c   1.000
_cell.angle_alpha   90.00
_cell.angle_beta   90.00
_cell.angle_gamma   90.00
#
_symmetry.space_group_name_H-M   'P 1'
#
loop_
_entity.id
_entity.type
_entity.pdbx_description
1 polymer ?
#
loop_
_entity_poly.entity_id
_entity_poly.type
_entity_poly.pdbx_seq_one_letter_code
_entity_poly.pdbx_strand_id
1 'polypeptide(L)'
;MSDKLFEYKDPQDWYIAQWGEDADYNQFSQVPAEASTLLDQLELLFAKDPEGFPLNLSVMRYGSAFRFLTFLTEILNEVKGRAFEIVQRQGALLLVEKGKLLYLHLPSDGVDLEAFLGQDKVKDTILIATRNEGKTKEFRNMFEKLGFEVENLNQYPELPEVEETGMTFEENARLKAETIAELTGKTVLADDSGLKVDILGGLPGVWSARFAGVGATDAENNAKLLHELAMVFDLKDRSAQFHTTLVVARPGKESLGVEADWPGYINFEPKGEHGFGYDPLFLVGETGRAAAELTLEEKNTQSHRALAVKKLLEVFPSWQSKQSSL
;
A
#
# COMPACT_ATOMS: atom_id res chain seq x y z
N MET A 1 -16.14 17.02 -21.94
CA MET A 1 -16.43 15.70 -22.52
C MET A 1 -15.22 15.37 -23.37
N SER A 2 -14.48 14.35 -23.02
CA SER A 2 -13.36 13.91 -23.83
C SER A 2 -13.92 13.41 -25.16
N ASP A 3 -13.43 13.95 -26.25
CA ASP A 3 -13.74 13.41 -27.57
C ASP A 3 -13.24 11.96 -27.57
N LYS A 4 -14.13 11.05 -27.95
CA LYS A 4 -13.77 9.64 -28.03
C LYS A 4 -12.75 9.46 -29.13
N LEU A 5 -11.64 8.83 -28.80
CA LEU A 5 -10.52 8.65 -29.70
C LEU A 5 -10.90 7.89 -30.97
N PHE A 6 -11.79 6.92 -30.85
CA PHE A 6 -12.29 6.09 -31.93
C PHE A 6 -13.79 6.26 -32.14
N GLU A 7 -14.26 7.49 -32.05
CA GLU A 7 -15.60 7.85 -32.46
C GLU A 7 -15.58 8.26 -33.92
N TYR A 8 -15.75 7.28 -34.81
CA TYR A 8 -15.63 7.50 -36.23
C TYR A 8 -16.95 7.83 -36.85
N LYS A 9 -16.90 8.88 -37.67
CA LYS A 9 -17.98 9.19 -38.61
C LYS A 9 -17.88 8.35 -39.88
N ASP A 10 -16.68 7.92 -40.22
CA ASP A 10 -16.42 7.02 -41.36
C ASP A 10 -15.61 5.79 -40.85
N PRO A 11 -16.27 4.64 -40.74
CA PRO A 11 -15.61 3.40 -40.33
C PRO A 11 -14.46 2.96 -41.22
N GLN A 12 -14.37 3.47 -42.46
CA GLN A 12 -13.31 3.10 -43.39
C GLN A 12 -11.96 3.68 -43.03
N ASP A 13 -11.94 4.75 -42.24
CA ASP A 13 -10.71 5.39 -41.78
C ASP A 13 -9.98 4.59 -40.68
N TRP A 14 -10.62 3.54 -40.15
CA TRP A 14 -10.09 2.85 -38.97
C TRP A 14 -10.28 1.35 -39.01
N TYR A 15 -9.20 0.70 -38.68
CA TYR A 15 -9.11 -0.74 -38.61
C TYR A 15 -10.13 -1.36 -37.67
N ILE A 16 -10.28 -0.79 -36.51
CA ILE A 16 -11.20 -1.26 -35.47
C ILE A 16 -12.63 -1.30 -35.95
N ALA A 17 -13.05 -0.26 -36.65
CA ALA A 17 -14.42 -0.16 -37.17
C ALA A 17 -14.72 -1.23 -38.23
N GLN A 18 -13.70 -1.66 -38.97
CA GLN A 18 -13.83 -2.73 -39.97
C GLN A 18 -13.88 -4.14 -39.35
N TRP A 19 -13.44 -4.24 -38.11
CA TRP A 19 -13.27 -5.54 -37.45
C TRP A 19 -14.51 -5.99 -36.68
N GLY A 20 -15.32 -5.08 -36.19
CA GLY A 20 -16.55 -5.37 -35.47
C GLY A 20 -16.42 -6.44 -34.39
N GLU A 21 -17.54 -7.04 -34.00
CA GLU A 21 -17.59 -8.08 -32.97
C GLU A 21 -16.88 -9.40 -33.37
N ASP A 22 -16.81 -9.69 -34.67
CA ASP A 22 -16.23 -10.93 -35.22
C ASP A 22 -14.79 -10.75 -35.69
N ALA A 23 -14.16 -9.64 -35.31
CA ALA A 23 -12.78 -9.34 -35.68
C ALA A 23 -11.83 -10.46 -35.20
N ASP A 24 -10.98 -10.95 -36.12
CA ASP A 24 -9.98 -11.94 -35.84
C ASP A 24 -8.60 -11.30 -35.71
N TYR A 25 -7.92 -11.54 -34.62
CA TYR A 25 -6.55 -11.07 -34.38
C TYR A 25 -5.59 -11.45 -35.51
N ASN A 26 -5.76 -12.65 -36.10
CA ASN A 26 -4.93 -13.09 -37.22
C ASN A 26 -5.11 -12.21 -38.46
N GLN A 27 -6.30 -11.71 -38.69
CA GLN A 27 -6.54 -10.75 -39.81
C GLN A 27 -5.80 -9.44 -39.54
N PHE A 28 -5.84 -8.95 -38.31
CA PHE A 28 -5.13 -7.74 -37.94
C PHE A 28 -3.62 -7.86 -38.11
N SER A 29 -3.04 -8.96 -37.68
CA SER A 29 -1.62 -9.21 -37.80
C SER A 29 -1.12 -9.38 -39.24
N GLN A 30 -2.02 -9.64 -40.19
CA GLN A 30 -1.68 -9.81 -41.60
C GLN A 30 -1.60 -8.49 -42.40
N VAL A 31 -1.83 -7.33 -41.76
CA VAL A 31 -1.87 -6.03 -42.46
C VAL A 31 -0.88 -5.02 -41.86
N PRO A 32 0.43 -5.29 -41.95
CA PRO A 32 1.44 -4.46 -41.28
C PRO A 32 1.55 -3.03 -41.81
N ALA A 33 1.28 -2.81 -43.10
CA ALA A 33 1.39 -1.49 -43.74
C ALA A 33 0.31 -0.52 -43.24
N GLU A 34 -0.88 -1.02 -43.00
CA GLU A 34 -1.99 -0.22 -42.48
C GLU A 34 -1.89 -0.02 -40.98
N ALA A 35 -1.22 -0.93 -40.27
CA ALA A 35 -0.89 -0.75 -38.86
C ALA A 35 -0.01 0.48 -38.60
N SER A 36 0.91 0.80 -39.52
CA SER A 36 1.72 2.03 -39.45
C SER A 36 0.87 3.30 -39.51
N THR A 37 -0.07 3.35 -40.43
CA THR A 37 -0.99 4.48 -40.55
C THR A 37 -1.89 4.62 -39.33
N LEU A 38 -2.37 3.51 -38.81
CA LEU A 38 -3.16 3.49 -37.55
C LEU A 38 -2.35 4.01 -36.37
N LEU A 39 -1.09 3.59 -36.25
CA LEU A 39 -0.20 4.08 -35.19
C LEU A 39 0.05 5.58 -35.26
N ASP A 40 0.27 6.11 -36.48
CA ASP A 40 0.48 7.56 -36.69
C ASP A 40 -0.77 8.35 -36.31
N GLN A 41 -1.94 7.84 -36.63
CA GLN A 41 -3.21 8.45 -36.22
C GLN A 41 -3.45 8.38 -34.74
N LEU A 42 -3.17 7.25 -34.10
CA LEU A 42 -3.25 7.10 -32.67
C LEU A 42 -2.33 8.08 -31.94
N GLU A 43 -1.10 8.26 -32.43
CA GLU A 43 -0.15 9.19 -31.84
C GLU A 43 -0.64 10.64 -31.91
N LEU A 44 -1.23 11.03 -33.05
CA LEU A 44 -1.84 12.36 -33.21
C LEU A 44 -3.00 12.58 -32.22
N LEU A 45 -3.78 11.56 -31.95
CA LEU A 45 -4.90 11.63 -31.02
C LEU A 45 -4.43 11.64 -29.57
N PHE A 46 -3.40 10.85 -29.24
CA PHE A 46 -2.73 10.91 -27.93
C PHE A 46 -2.13 12.29 -27.64
N ALA A 47 -1.58 12.94 -28.65
CA ALA A 47 -1.03 14.29 -28.51
C ALA A 47 -2.10 15.36 -28.26
N LYS A 48 -3.34 15.11 -28.72
CA LYS A 48 -4.47 16.03 -28.53
C LYS A 48 -5.20 15.86 -27.20
N ASP A 49 -5.15 14.67 -26.64
CA ASP A 49 -5.78 14.36 -25.34
C ASP A 49 -4.76 13.82 -24.36
N PRO A 50 -3.98 14.70 -23.71
CA PRO A 50 -2.96 14.30 -22.73
C PRO A 50 -3.54 13.65 -21.48
N GLU A 51 -4.84 13.78 -21.24
CA GLU A 51 -5.52 13.14 -20.09
C GLU A 51 -5.98 11.71 -20.35
N GLY A 52 -5.82 11.24 -21.59
CA GLY A 52 -6.21 9.93 -22.05
C GLY A 52 -7.22 10.01 -23.19
N PHE A 53 -7.57 8.88 -23.73
CA PHE A 53 -8.50 8.78 -24.84
C PHE A 53 -9.51 7.66 -24.62
N PRO A 54 -10.79 7.88 -24.85
CA PRO A 54 -11.78 6.82 -24.82
C PRO A 54 -11.78 6.06 -26.15
N LEU A 55 -11.35 4.80 -26.12
CA LEU A 55 -11.52 3.86 -27.23
C LEU A 55 -12.96 3.33 -27.24
N ASN A 56 -13.66 3.44 -28.35
CA ASN A 56 -14.97 2.82 -28.46
C ASN A 56 -14.85 1.42 -29.09
N LEU A 57 -14.50 0.45 -28.26
CA LEU A 57 -14.45 -0.97 -28.62
C LEU A 57 -15.74 -1.72 -28.24
N SER A 58 -16.81 -1.01 -27.96
CA SER A 58 -18.06 -1.60 -27.46
C SER A 58 -18.69 -2.62 -28.43
N VAL A 59 -18.32 -2.52 -29.72
CA VAL A 59 -18.76 -3.47 -30.75
C VAL A 59 -17.90 -4.75 -30.79
N MET A 60 -16.78 -4.79 -30.09
CA MET A 60 -15.90 -5.95 -30.05
C MET A 60 -16.25 -6.90 -28.92
N ARG A 61 -16.24 -8.19 -29.21
CA ARG A 61 -16.29 -9.23 -28.18
C ARG A 61 -15.03 -9.16 -27.33
N TYR A 62 -15.14 -9.52 -26.04
CA TYR A 62 -14.04 -9.47 -25.10
C TYR A 62 -12.72 -10.10 -25.62
N GLY A 63 -12.79 -11.28 -26.20
CA GLY A 63 -11.59 -11.96 -26.74
C GLY A 63 -10.94 -11.23 -27.91
N SER A 64 -11.72 -10.59 -28.78
CA SER A 64 -11.21 -9.76 -29.88
C SER A 64 -10.62 -8.45 -29.37
N ALA A 65 -11.30 -7.79 -28.44
CA ALA A 65 -10.82 -6.59 -27.79
C ALA A 65 -9.50 -6.83 -27.05
N PHE A 66 -9.39 -7.94 -26.32
CA PHE A 66 -8.15 -8.32 -25.63
C PHE A 66 -6.98 -8.49 -26.60
N ARG A 67 -7.16 -9.30 -27.66
CA ARG A 67 -6.10 -9.53 -28.65
C ARG A 67 -5.70 -8.24 -29.39
N PHE A 68 -6.68 -7.41 -29.72
CA PHE A 68 -6.43 -6.14 -30.37
C PHE A 68 -5.64 -5.18 -29.46
N LEU A 69 -6.07 -4.99 -28.22
CA LEU A 69 -5.37 -4.14 -27.26
C LEU A 69 -3.97 -4.66 -26.94
N THR A 70 -3.79 -5.96 -26.81
CA THR A 70 -2.46 -6.56 -26.61
C THR A 70 -1.54 -6.27 -27.79
N PHE A 71 -2.01 -6.46 -29.01
CA PHE A 71 -1.25 -6.17 -30.23
C PHE A 71 -0.86 -4.68 -30.32
N LEU A 72 -1.81 -3.78 -30.06
CA LEU A 72 -1.52 -2.33 -30.04
C LEU A 72 -0.49 -1.97 -28.97
N THR A 73 -0.63 -2.57 -27.79
CA THR A 73 0.27 -2.33 -26.66
C THR A 73 1.70 -2.74 -27.03
N GLU A 74 1.87 -3.93 -27.59
CA GLU A 74 3.18 -4.42 -28.03
C GLU A 74 3.82 -3.50 -29.06
N ILE A 75 3.09 -3.12 -30.10
CA ILE A 75 3.60 -2.23 -31.15
C ILE A 75 3.93 -0.85 -30.61
N LEU A 76 3.03 -0.23 -29.84
CA LEU A 76 3.26 1.12 -29.28
C LEU A 76 4.42 1.16 -28.30
N ASN A 77 4.59 0.11 -27.50
CA ASN A 77 5.72 0.01 -26.59
C ASN A 77 7.05 -0.19 -27.34
N GLU A 78 7.06 -1.07 -28.35
CA GLU A 78 8.27 -1.38 -29.11
C GLU A 78 8.65 -0.23 -30.06
N VAL A 79 7.71 0.28 -30.85
CA VAL A 79 8.02 1.25 -31.92
C VAL A 79 8.09 2.69 -31.41
N LYS A 80 7.25 3.04 -30.43
CA LYS A 80 7.12 4.42 -29.92
C LYS A 80 7.69 4.62 -28.51
N GLY A 81 8.26 3.58 -27.90
CA GLY A 81 8.85 3.66 -26.55
C GLY A 81 7.82 4.02 -25.48
N ARG A 82 6.55 3.65 -25.68
CA ARG A 82 5.47 3.88 -24.71
C ARG A 82 5.50 2.79 -23.62
N ALA A 83 4.73 2.97 -22.58
CA ALA A 83 4.66 2.03 -21.45
C ALA A 83 3.18 1.66 -21.19
N PHE A 84 2.52 1.11 -22.21
CA PHE A 84 1.17 0.61 -22.09
C PHE A 84 1.12 -0.79 -21.49
N GLU A 85 0.10 -1.03 -20.69
CA GLU A 85 -0.17 -2.32 -20.06
C GLU A 85 -1.66 -2.66 -20.24
N ILE A 86 -1.96 -3.93 -20.49
CA ILE A 86 -3.32 -4.45 -20.47
C ILE A 86 -3.53 -5.19 -19.16
N VAL A 87 -4.47 -4.71 -18.37
CA VAL A 87 -4.86 -5.33 -17.10
C VAL A 87 -6.23 -5.97 -17.26
N GLN A 88 -6.33 -7.27 -16.96
CA GLN A 88 -7.62 -7.97 -16.89
C GLN A 88 -8.15 -7.95 -15.47
N ARG A 89 -9.40 -7.53 -15.31
CA ARG A 89 -10.00 -7.46 -13.99
C ARG A 89 -11.50 -7.68 -14.05
N GLN A 90 -12.00 -8.63 -13.24
CA GLN A 90 -13.43 -8.95 -13.14
C GLN A 90 -14.16 -9.05 -14.49
N GLY A 91 -13.48 -9.56 -15.51
CA GLY A 91 -14.03 -9.64 -16.85
C GLY A 91 -13.92 -8.37 -17.69
N ALA A 92 -13.35 -7.30 -17.16
CA ALA A 92 -13.03 -6.10 -17.92
C ALA A 92 -11.57 -6.08 -18.40
N LEU A 93 -11.30 -5.30 -19.44
CA LEU A 93 -9.95 -5.00 -19.93
C LEU A 93 -9.66 -3.52 -19.70
N LEU A 94 -8.55 -3.28 -19.03
CA LEU A 94 -8.07 -1.93 -18.78
C LEU A 94 -6.79 -1.68 -19.58
N LEU A 95 -6.73 -0.60 -20.33
CA LEU A 95 -5.51 -0.09 -20.94
C LEU A 95 -4.94 0.99 -20.02
N VAL A 96 -3.74 0.74 -19.55
CA VAL A 96 -3.07 1.61 -18.57
C VAL A 96 -1.73 2.07 -19.12
N GLU A 97 -1.35 3.32 -18.94
CA GLU A 97 0.00 3.83 -19.18
C GLU A 97 0.52 4.53 -17.92
N LYS A 98 1.65 4.05 -17.40
CA LYS A 98 2.28 4.63 -16.20
C LYS A 98 1.31 4.80 -15.03
N GLY A 99 0.46 3.80 -14.81
CA GLY A 99 -0.56 3.81 -13.76
C GLY A 99 -1.81 4.65 -14.04
N LYS A 100 -1.91 5.31 -15.21
CA LYS A 100 -3.09 6.07 -15.62
C LYS A 100 -3.99 5.20 -16.50
N LEU A 101 -5.26 5.06 -16.11
CA LEU A 101 -6.27 4.38 -16.93
C LEU A 101 -6.59 5.24 -18.16
N LEU A 102 -6.39 4.68 -19.35
CA LEU A 102 -6.67 5.34 -20.61
C LEU A 102 -7.97 4.83 -21.26
N TYR A 103 -8.26 3.55 -21.09
CA TYR A 103 -9.44 2.92 -21.66
C TYR A 103 -9.92 1.75 -20.80
N LEU A 104 -11.23 1.57 -20.76
CA LEU A 104 -11.91 0.46 -20.10
C LEU A 104 -12.88 -0.20 -21.09
N HIS A 105 -12.65 -1.49 -21.36
CA HIS A 105 -13.59 -2.34 -22.07
C HIS A 105 -14.36 -3.19 -21.06
N LEU A 106 -15.68 -3.00 -21.03
CA LEU A 106 -16.58 -3.77 -20.17
C LEU A 106 -17.13 -4.98 -20.94
N PRO A 107 -17.37 -6.11 -20.26
CA PRO A 107 -18.08 -7.24 -20.84
C PRO A 107 -19.50 -6.80 -21.25
N SER A 108 -20.03 -7.41 -22.33
CA SER A 108 -21.33 -7.08 -22.95
C SER A 108 -22.55 -7.26 -22.01
N ASP A 109 -22.38 -7.79 -20.83
CA ASP A 109 -23.44 -8.19 -19.91
C ASP A 109 -23.88 -7.07 -18.96
N GLY A 110 -23.52 -5.82 -19.26
CA GLY A 110 -24.05 -4.66 -18.55
C GLY A 110 -23.45 -4.43 -17.16
N VAL A 111 -22.11 -4.46 -17.07
CA VAL A 111 -21.43 -3.97 -15.86
C VAL A 111 -21.70 -2.48 -15.75
N ASP A 112 -22.30 -2.08 -14.64
CA ASP A 112 -22.46 -0.68 -14.30
C ASP A 112 -21.09 -0.03 -14.11
N LEU A 113 -20.73 0.88 -15.01
CA LEU A 113 -19.42 1.54 -15.00
C LEU A 113 -19.17 2.29 -13.68
N GLU A 114 -20.20 2.96 -13.14
CA GLU A 114 -20.07 3.67 -11.87
C GLU A 114 -19.88 2.68 -10.70
N ALA A 115 -20.61 1.57 -10.70
CA ALA A 115 -20.43 0.50 -9.72
C ALA A 115 -19.05 -0.18 -9.91
N PHE A 116 -18.62 -0.42 -11.13
CA PHE A 116 -17.31 -0.99 -11.43
C PHE A 116 -16.16 -0.04 -11.03
N LEU A 117 -16.23 1.23 -11.39
CA LEU A 117 -15.22 2.23 -11.02
C LEU A 117 -15.34 2.65 -9.55
N GLY A 118 -16.53 2.59 -8.98
CA GLY A 118 -16.80 2.92 -7.59
C GLY A 118 -16.44 1.78 -6.62
N GLN A 119 -16.61 0.51 -7.04
CA GLN A 119 -16.18 -0.66 -6.25
C GLN A 119 -14.68 -0.91 -6.37
N ASP A 120 -14.07 -0.49 -7.48
CA ASP A 120 -12.67 -0.63 -7.80
C ASP A 120 -11.97 0.71 -8.04
N LYS A 121 -11.95 1.59 -7.06
CA LYS A 121 -10.64 2.14 -6.73
C LYS A 121 -9.84 0.92 -6.36
N VAL A 122 -8.87 0.50 -7.21
CA VAL A 122 -7.84 -0.44 -6.80
C VAL A 122 -7.35 0.14 -5.49
N LYS A 123 -7.86 -0.36 -4.39
CA LYS A 123 -7.28 -0.02 -3.11
C LYS A 123 -5.92 -0.65 -3.22
N ASP A 124 -4.90 0.19 -3.38
CA ASP A 124 -3.55 -0.32 -3.33
C ASP A 124 -3.48 -1.17 -2.07
N THR A 125 -3.28 -2.47 -2.23
CA THR A 125 -3.25 -3.39 -1.11
C THR A 125 -1.90 -3.25 -0.45
N ILE A 126 -1.89 -2.95 0.84
CA ILE A 126 -0.68 -2.95 1.67
C ILE A 126 -0.69 -4.20 2.53
N LEU A 127 0.31 -5.05 2.35
CA LEU A 127 0.55 -6.18 3.24
C LEU A 127 1.37 -5.72 4.44
N ILE A 128 0.78 -5.79 5.64
CA ILE A 128 1.50 -5.50 6.88
C ILE A 128 2.21 -6.76 7.36
N ALA A 129 3.53 -6.70 7.49
CA ALA A 129 4.36 -7.83 7.95
C ALA A 129 4.22 -8.08 9.46
N THR A 130 3.00 -8.39 9.90
CA THR A 130 2.69 -8.69 11.30
C THR A 130 1.56 -9.70 11.44
N ARG A 131 1.60 -10.50 12.51
CA ARG A 131 0.47 -11.35 12.98
C ARG A 131 -0.27 -10.71 14.17
N ASN A 132 0.20 -9.56 14.66
CA ASN A 132 -0.42 -8.85 15.77
C ASN A 132 -1.67 -8.08 15.29
N GLU A 133 -2.85 -8.56 15.70
CA GLU A 133 -4.13 -7.95 15.33
C GLU A 133 -4.32 -6.53 15.89
N GLY A 134 -3.72 -6.22 17.04
CA GLY A 134 -3.75 -4.87 17.59
C GLY A 134 -3.06 -3.87 16.65
N LYS A 135 -1.86 -4.19 16.18
CA LYS A 135 -1.13 -3.40 15.17
C LYS A 135 -1.91 -3.31 13.87
N THR A 136 -2.42 -4.45 13.39
CA THR A 136 -3.20 -4.49 12.14
C THR A 136 -4.43 -3.59 12.21
N LYS A 137 -5.13 -3.57 13.34
CA LYS A 137 -6.33 -2.73 13.55
C LYS A 137 -5.97 -1.24 13.51
N GLU A 138 -4.86 -0.83 14.11
CA GLU A 138 -4.38 0.55 14.04
C GLU A 138 -4.07 0.95 12.60
N PHE A 139 -3.26 0.16 11.88
CA PHE A 139 -2.92 0.44 10.49
C PHE A 139 -4.12 0.41 9.56
N ARG A 140 -5.03 -0.56 9.72
CA ARG A 140 -6.26 -0.65 8.92
C ARG A 140 -7.09 0.61 9.06
N ASN A 141 -7.31 1.10 10.28
CA ASN A 141 -8.06 2.34 10.49
C ASN A 141 -7.41 3.56 9.82
N MET A 142 -6.07 3.62 9.77
CA MET A 142 -5.36 4.71 9.12
C MET A 142 -5.37 4.59 7.60
N PHE A 143 -5.02 3.43 7.05
CA PHE A 143 -4.86 3.22 5.62
C PHE A 143 -6.18 3.09 4.85
N GLU A 144 -7.23 2.53 5.45
CA GLU A 144 -8.55 2.48 4.81
C GLU A 144 -9.14 3.88 4.57
N LYS A 145 -8.89 4.84 5.47
CA LYS A 145 -9.27 6.25 5.27
C LYS A 145 -8.55 6.90 4.08
N LEU A 146 -7.41 6.35 3.70
CA LEU A 146 -6.59 6.79 2.55
C LEU A 146 -6.90 6.01 1.27
N GLY A 147 -7.85 5.07 1.33
CA GLY A 147 -8.28 4.28 0.20
C GLY A 147 -7.47 3.00 -0.04
N PHE A 148 -6.60 2.60 0.88
CA PHE A 148 -5.87 1.34 0.81
C PHE A 148 -6.67 0.18 1.39
N GLU A 149 -6.45 -1.02 0.86
CA GLU A 149 -6.84 -2.28 1.48
C GLU A 149 -5.66 -2.81 2.31
N VAL A 150 -5.94 -3.29 3.54
CA VAL A 150 -4.91 -3.75 4.46
C VAL A 150 -5.03 -5.24 4.68
N GLU A 151 -4.01 -5.97 4.27
CA GLU A 151 -3.78 -7.38 4.57
C GLU A 151 -2.75 -7.53 5.70
N ASN A 152 -2.74 -8.68 6.36
CA ASN A 152 -1.70 -9.04 7.33
C ASN A 152 -1.25 -10.49 7.14
N LEU A 153 -0.21 -10.90 7.89
CA LEU A 153 0.36 -12.25 7.77
C LEU A 153 -0.58 -13.38 8.26
N ASN A 154 -1.68 -13.08 8.93
CA ASN A 154 -2.66 -14.10 9.31
C ASN A 154 -3.43 -14.65 8.09
N GLN A 155 -3.47 -13.89 6.99
CA GLN A 155 -4.03 -14.34 5.71
C GLN A 155 -3.05 -15.21 4.90
N TYR A 156 -1.80 -15.34 5.36
CA TYR A 156 -0.70 -16.05 4.72
C TYR A 156 -0.04 -17.01 5.72
N PRO A 157 -0.75 -18.07 6.14
CA PRO A 157 -0.24 -18.98 7.17
C PRO A 157 1.01 -19.76 6.72
N GLU A 158 1.24 -19.87 5.41
CA GLU A 158 2.41 -20.51 4.80
C GLU A 158 3.69 -19.69 4.89
N LEU A 159 3.58 -18.38 5.13
CA LEU A 159 4.77 -17.54 5.25
C LEU A 159 5.48 -17.76 6.58
N PRO A 160 6.82 -17.83 6.58
CA PRO A 160 7.58 -18.01 7.79
C PRO A 160 7.46 -16.81 8.72
N GLU A 161 7.66 -17.05 10.01
CA GLU A 161 7.90 -15.98 10.95
C GLU A 161 9.34 -15.47 10.76
N VAL A 162 9.49 -14.16 10.58
CA VAL A 162 10.80 -13.52 10.41
C VAL A 162 11.35 -13.22 11.77
N GLU A 163 12.50 -13.85 12.11
CA GLU A 163 13.20 -13.61 13.37
C GLU A 163 13.76 -12.18 13.43
N GLU A 164 13.46 -11.47 14.50
CA GLU A 164 13.98 -10.13 14.77
C GLU A 164 15.36 -10.21 15.41
N THR A 165 16.39 -10.35 14.58
CA THR A 165 17.80 -10.49 15.01
C THR A 165 18.53 -9.16 15.05
N GLY A 166 17.94 -8.07 14.60
CA GLY A 166 18.51 -6.73 14.60
C GLY A 166 18.61 -6.14 16.00
N MET A 167 19.54 -5.23 16.16
CA MET A 167 19.77 -4.49 17.41
C MET A 167 19.05 -3.15 17.44
N THR A 168 18.46 -2.73 16.31
CA THR A 168 17.69 -1.51 16.15
C THR A 168 16.29 -1.80 15.60
N PHE A 169 15.37 -0.89 15.83
CA PHE A 169 14.02 -0.98 15.26
C PHE A 169 14.06 -0.95 13.73
N GLU A 170 14.96 -0.15 13.13
CA GLU A 170 15.11 -0.07 11.67
C GLU A 170 15.60 -1.41 11.10
N GLU A 171 16.62 -2.03 11.69
CA GLU A 171 17.13 -3.33 11.22
C GLU A 171 16.03 -4.39 11.25
N ASN A 172 15.25 -4.47 12.34
CA ASN A 172 14.17 -5.45 12.44
C ASN A 172 13.01 -5.16 11.48
N ALA A 173 12.60 -3.91 11.35
CA ALA A 173 11.54 -3.52 10.41
C ALA A 173 11.97 -3.81 8.96
N ARG A 174 13.21 -3.49 8.60
CA ARG A 174 13.78 -3.74 7.29
C ARG A 174 13.83 -5.23 6.99
N LEU A 175 14.36 -6.03 7.92
CA LEU A 175 14.45 -7.47 7.79
C LEU A 175 13.06 -8.10 7.53
N LYS A 176 12.05 -7.69 8.28
CA LYS A 176 10.66 -8.15 8.08
C LYS A 176 10.10 -7.72 6.73
N ALA A 177 10.20 -6.44 6.38
CA ALA A 177 9.62 -5.92 5.15
C ALA A 177 10.25 -6.54 3.90
N GLU A 178 11.57 -6.60 3.83
CA GLU A 178 12.31 -7.10 2.68
C GLU A 178 12.09 -8.61 2.50
N THR A 179 12.18 -9.39 3.58
CA THR A 179 11.95 -10.85 3.53
C THR A 179 10.54 -11.18 3.03
N ILE A 180 9.51 -10.54 3.57
CA ILE A 180 8.13 -10.81 3.17
C ILE A 180 7.85 -10.27 1.76
N ALA A 181 8.44 -9.14 1.36
CA ALA A 181 8.32 -8.63 -0.01
C ALA A 181 8.91 -9.61 -1.03
N GLU A 182 10.11 -10.14 -0.80
CA GLU A 182 10.73 -11.11 -1.69
C GLU A 182 9.91 -12.42 -1.78
N LEU A 183 9.35 -12.89 -0.67
CA LEU A 183 8.54 -14.11 -0.66
C LEU A 183 7.18 -13.95 -1.35
N THR A 184 6.58 -12.76 -1.29
CA THR A 184 5.20 -12.54 -1.76
C THR A 184 5.12 -11.82 -3.11
N GLY A 185 6.19 -11.17 -3.54
CA GLY A 185 6.15 -10.28 -4.71
C GLY A 185 5.36 -8.98 -4.49
N LYS A 186 4.88 -8.73 -3.26
CA LYS A 186 4.00 -7.60 -2.93
C LYS A 186 4.77 -6.40 -2.39
N THR A 187 4.09 -5.24 -2.35
CA THR A 187 4.53 -4.11 -1.51
C THR A 187 4.18 -4.44 -0.06
N VAL A 188 5.18 -4.42 0.79
CA VAL A 188 5.08 -4.80 2.20
C VAL A 188 5.46 -3.64 3.09
N LEU A 189 4.65 -3.38 4.11
CA LEU A 189 4.95 -2.47 5.21
C LEU A 189 5.27 -3.31 6.44
N ALA A 190 6.43 -3.10 7.04
CA ALA A 190 6.75 -3.64 8.37
C ALA A 190 6.82 -2.52 9.39
N ASP A 191 6.40 -2.86 10.60
CA ASP A 191 6.51 -2.04 11.81
C ASP A 191 7.37 -2.77 12.81
N ASP A 192 8.44 -2.12 13.25
CA ASP A 192 9.08 -2.49 14.51
C ASP A 192 8.96 -1.33 15.50
N SER A 193 8.44 -1.62 16.68
CA SER A 193 8.03 -0.62 17.64
C SER A 193 8.18 -1.10 19.08
N GLY A 194 8.45 -0.16 19.95
CA GLY A 194 8.60 -0.46 21.35
C GLY A 194 8.55 0.79 22.22
N LEU A 195 8.65 0.55 23.51
CA LEU A 195 8.74 1.57 24.55
C LEU A 195 10.20 1.83 24.89
N LYS A 196 10.60 3.09 24.92
CA LYS A 196 11.91 3.54 25.43
C LYS A 196 11.69 4.36 26.69
N VAL A 197 12.28 3.95 27.82
CA VAL A 197 12.19 4.67 29.09
C VAL A 197 13.54 5.28 29.40
N ASP A 198 13.59 6.59 29.58
CA ASP A 198 14.86 7.34 29.62
C ASP A 198 15.75 6.94 30.78
N ILE A 199 15.20 6.83 31.99
CA ILE A 199 15.96 6.45 33.17
C ILE A 199 16.48 4.98 33.13
N LEU A 200 15.85 4.15 32.28
CA LEU A 200 16.30 2.77 32.04
C LEU A 200 17.25 2.68 30.83
N GLY A 201 17.79 3.81 30.36
CA GLY A 201 18.72 3.83 29.23
C GLY A 201 18.08 3.41 27.90
N GLY A 202 16.77 3.64 27.74
CA GLY A 202 16.01 3.27 26.56
C GLY A 202 15.41 1.85 26.59
N LEU A 203 15.59 1.10 27.67
CA LEU A 203 14.89 -0.18 27.85
C LEU A 203 13.38 0.05 28.06
N PRO A 204 12.52 -0.90 27.66
CA PRO A 204 12.81 -2.19 27.03
C PRO A 204 13.27 -2.12 25.57
N GLY A 205 13.03 -1.02 24.82
CA GLY A 205 13.52 -0.85 23.45
C GLY A 205 13.03 -1.94 22.50
N VAL A 206 13.90 -2.51 21.70
CA VAL A 206 13.60 -3.60 20.76
C VAL A 206 13.16 -4.91 21.45
N TRP A 207 13.34 -5.01 22.75
CA TRP A 207 12.88 -6.15 23.57
C TRP A 207 11.49 -5.95 24.18
N SER A 208 10.75 -4.91 23.77
CA SER A 208 9.46 -4.54 24.38
C SER A 208 8.46 -5.69 24.45
N ALA A 209 8.35 -6.48 23.40
CA ALA A 209 7.42 -7.62 23.35
C ALA A 209 7.84 -8.80 24.26
N ARG A 210 9.11 -8.87 24.63
CA ARG A 210 9.71 -9.96 25.43
C ARG A 210 10.52 -9.46 26.64
N PHE A 211 10.15 -8.32 27.17
CA PHE A 211 10.89 -7.68 28.27
C PHE A 211 10.93 -8.54 29.55
N ALA A 212 9.84 -9.20 29.87
CA ALA A 212 9.78 -10.15 30.97
C ALA A 212 10.30 -11.57 30.61
N GLY A 213 10.63 -11.80 29.34
CA GLY A 213 11.12 -13.07 28.82
C GLY A 213 10.45 -13.49 27.53
N VAL A 214 10.95 -14.55 26.91
CA VAL A 214 10.35 -15.11 25.69
C VAL A 214 8.94 -15.63 25.97
N GLY A 215 7.96 -15.22 25.19
CA GLY A 215 6.55 -15.60 25.36
C GLY A 215 5.82 -14.86 26.48
N ALA A 216 6.43 -13.81 27.07
CA ALA A 216 5.78 -13.02 28.09
C ALA A 216 4.51 -12.33 27.58
N THR A 217 3.50 -12.29 28.42
CA THR A 217 2.26 -11.53 28.19
C THR A 217 2.47 -10.04 28.42
N ASP A 218 1.54 -9.22 27.90
CA ASP A 218 1.54 -7.77 28.16
C ASP A 218 1.51 -7.46 29.67
N ALA A 219 0.74 -8.23 30.44
CA ALA A 219 0.66 -8.06 31.89
C ALA A 219 2.02 -8.33 32.60
N GLU A 220 2.75 -9.37 32.20
CA GLU A 220 4.07 -9.67 32.72
C GLU A 220 5.10 -8.61 32.35
N ASN A 221 5.08 -8.13 31.11
CA ASN A 221 5.94 -7.04 30.66
C ASN A 221 5.67 -5.74 31.43
N ASN A 222 4.39 -5.39 31.62
CA ASN A 222 3.99 -4.24 32.45
C ASN A 222 4.41 -4.38 33.90
N ALA A 223 4.23 -5.57 34.51
CA ALA A 223 4.64 -5.81 35.87
C ALA A 223 6.17 -5.69 36.05
N LYS A 224 6.96 -6.21 35.11
CA LYS A 224 8.41 -6.02 35.08
C LYS A 224 8.80 -4.56 34.96
N LEU A 225 8.16 -3.79 34.06
CA LEU A 225 8.45 -2.37 33.92
C LEU A 225 8.19 -1.60 35.19
N LEU A 226 7.07 -1.86 35.88
CA LEU A 226 6.79 -1.24 37.18
C LEU A 226 7.80 -1.63 38.23
N HIS A 227 8.27 -2.87 38.22
CA HIS A 227 9.31 -3.34 39.13
C HIS A 227 10.64 -2.61 38.92
N GLU A 228 11.08 -2.47 37.64
CA GLU A 228 12.32 -1.74 37.32
C GLU A 228 12.24 -0.26 37.72
N LEU A 229 11.04 0.31 37.73
CA LEU A 229 10.79 1.71 38.11
C LEU A 229 10.36 1.87 39.59
N ALA A 230 10.42 0.82 40.41
CA ALA A 230 9.91 0.84 41.77
C ALA A 230 10.57 1.90 42.67
N MET A 231 11.81 2.27 42.39
CA MET A 231 12.56 3.28 43.17
C MET A 231 12.53 4.67 42.54
N VAL A 232 11.74 4.87 41.48
CA VAL A 232 11.55 6.17 40.79
C VAL A 232 10.22 6.76 41.20
N PHE A 233 10.24 7.70 42.16
CA PHE A 233 9.04 8.19 42.83
C PHE A 233 8.45 9.44 42.20
N ASP A 234 9.22 10.19 41.38
CA ASP A 234 8.75 11.36 40.67
C ASP A 234 8.33 11.01 39.26
N LEU A 235 7.13 11.42 38.86
CA LEU A 235 6.61 11.17 37.51
C LEU A 235 7.51 11.76 36.42
N LYS A 236 8.07 12.94 36.63
CA LYS A 236 8.98 13.61 35.70
C LYS A 236 10.25 12.78 35.37
N ASP A 237 10.68 11.93 36.31
CA ASP A 237 11.85 11.07 36.17
C ASP A 237 11.48 9.73 35.49
N ARG A 238 10.20 9.51 35.17
CA ARG A 238 9.66 8.34 34.48
C ARG A 238 9.33 8.68 33.01
N SER A 239 10.04 9.66 32.42
CA SER A 239 9.87 10.02 31.03
C SER A 239 10.14 8.83 30.11
N ALA A 240 9.34 8.72 29.09
CA ALA A 240 9.37 7.62 28.13
C ALA A 240 8.83 8.05 26.78
N GLN A 241 9.06 7.22 25.77
CA GLN A 241 8.46 7.41 24.46
C GLN A 241 8.13 6.07 23.83
N PHE A 242 6.96 5.96 23.22
CA PHE A 242 6.74 4.93 22.23
C PHE A 242 7.48 5.31 20.96
N HIS A 243 8.22 4.37 20.44
CA HIS A 243 8.96 4.50 19.19
C HIS A 243 8.43 3.52 18.14
N THR A 244 8.44 3.92 16.89
CA THR A 244 8.21 3.02 15.77
C THR A 244 9.10 3.39 14.60
N THR A 245 9.61 2.36 13.92
CA THR A 245 10.18 2.46 12.58
C THR A 245 9.28 1.70 11.61
N LEU A 246 8.82 2.38 10.57
CA LEU A 246 8.09 1.79 9.45
C LEU A 246 9.02 1.64 8.26
N VAL A 247 9.04 0.46 7.68
CA VAL A 247 9.79 0.20 6.44
C VAL A 247 8.84 -0.33 5.38
N VAL A 248 8.85 0.31 4.21
CA VAL A 248 8.17 -0.19 3.01
C VAL A 248 9.21 -0.82 2.09
N ALA A 249 8.95 -2.05 1.66
CA ALA A 249 9.79 -2.78 0.74
C ALA A 249 9.02 -3.29 -0.48
N ARG A 250 9.74 -3.41 -1.58
CA ARG A 250 9.32 -4.09 -2.81
C ARG A 250 10.45 -4.99 -3.28
N PRO A 251 10.15 -6.13 -3.93
CA PRO A 251 11.19 -7.04 -4.41
C PRO A 251 12.22 -6.34 -5.31
N GLY A 252 13.49 -6.55 -5.02
CA GLY A 252 14.60 -6.03 -5.83
C GLY A 252 14.73 -4.50 -5.84
N LYS A 253 14.10 -3.78 -4.91
CA LYS A 253 14.12 -2.32 -4.85
C LYS A 253 14.62 -1.83 -3.49
N GLU A 254 15.19 -0.61 -3.47
CA GLU A 254 15.60 0.03 -2.22
C GLU A 254 14.39 0.32 -1.32
N SER A 255 14.47 -0.11 -0.08
CA SER A 255 13.41 0.06 0.90
C SER A 255 13.35 1.49 1.45
N LEU A 256 12.14 1.96 1.75
CA LEU A 256 11.89 3.26 2.37
C LEU A 256 11.66 3.08 3.87
N GLY A 257 12.45 3.74 4.71
CA GLY A 257 12.27 3.78 6.16
C GLY A 257 11.84 5.15 6.68
N VAL A 258 10.95 5.18 7.66
CA VAL A 258 10.59 6.36 8.45
C VAL A 258 10.40 5.99 9.90
N GLU A 259 10.64 6.92 10.81
CA GLU A 259 10.49 6.70 12.24
C GLU A 259 9.76 7.84 12.94
N ALA A 260 9.13 7.54 14.05
CA ALA A 260 8.51 8.54 14.92
C ALA A 260 8.50 8.11 16.38
N ASP A 261 8.61 9.11 17.23
CA ASP A 261 8.47 8.98 18.69
C ASP A 261 7.17 9.65 19.16
N TRP A 262 6.54 9.05 20.15
CA TRP A 262 5.41 9.60 20.88
C TRP A 262 5.80 9.78 22.35
N PRO A 263 6.12 11.00 22.79
CA PRO A 263 6.62 11.23 24.13
C PRO A 263 5.52 11.16 25.18
N GLY A 264 5.90 10.73 26.38
CA GLY A 264 5.02 10.60 27.54
C GLY A 264 5.76 10.20 28.80
N TYR A 265 5.04 9.57 29.71
CA TYR A 265 5.58 9.14 31.01
C TYR A 265 5.03 7.76 31.40
N ILE A 266 5.75 7.05 32.25
CA ILE A 266 5.26 5.79 32.79
C ILE A 266 4.53 6.04 34.11
N ASN A 267 3.25 5.73 34.15
CA ASN A 267 2.42 5.82 35.36
C ASN A 267 2.88 4.85 36.45
N PHE A 268 2.40 5.07 37.67
CA PHE A 268 2.67 4.19 38.83
C PHE A 268 1.76 2.96 38.85
N GLU A 269 0.62 3.03 38.18
CA GLU A 269 -0.38 1.98 38.09
C GLU A 269 -1.03 1.98 36.70
N PRO A 270 -1.52 0.84 36.22
CA PRO A 270 -2.20 0.75 34.94
C PRO A 270 -3.57 1.46 34.99
N LYS A 271 -3.93 2.14 33.87
CA LYS A 271 -5.22 2.79 33.66
C LYS A 271 -5.74 2.53 32.25
N GLY A 272 -7.06 2.41 32.13
CA GLY A 272 -7.76 2.15 30.87
C GLY A 272 -7.79 0.69 30.48
N GLU A 273 -8.59 0.39 29.46
CA GLU A 273 -8.87 -1.00 29.02
C GLU A 273 -8.66 -1.19 27.52
N HIS A 274 -8.28 -0.12 26.81
CA HIS A 274 -8.07 -0.16 25.37
C HIS A 274 -6.62 -0.41 25.00
N GLY A 275 -6.37 -0.76 23.73
CA GLY A 275 -5.03 -0.93 23.20
C GLY A 275 -4.39 -2.27 23.58
N PHE A 276 -3.06 -2.29 23.66
CA PHE A 276 -2.24 -3.46 23.93
C PHE A 276 -0.85 -3.04 24.45
N GLY A 277 -0.04 -4.02 24.86
CA GLY A 277 1.33 -3.78 25.32
C GLY A 277 1.37 -2.89 26.57
N TYR A 278 2.13 -1.81 26.49
CA TYR A 278 2.34 -0.87 27.61
C TYR A 278 1.33 0.28 27.64
N ASP A 279 0.31 0.29 26.79
CA ASP A 279 -0.72 1.34 26.74
C ASP A 279 -1.34 1.68 28.11
N PRO A 280 -1.61 0.72 29.00
CA PRO A 280 -2.17 1.03 30.32
C PRO A 280 -1.24 1.82 31.24
N LEU A 281 0.07 1.73 31.04
CA LEU A 281 1.07 2.44 31.85
C LEU A 281 1.56 3.73 31.21
N PHE A 282 1.36 3.93 29.93
CA PHE A 282 1.91 5.06 29.20
C PHE A 282 0.98 6.27 29.26
N LEU A 283 1.37 7.29 30.01
CA LEU A 283 0.67 8.58 30.07
C LEU A 283 1.05 9.45 28.87
N VAL A 284 0.03 9.94 28.18
CA VAL A 284 0.19 10.74 26.95
C VAL A 284 0.52 12.19 27.32
N GLY A 285 1.75 12.59 27.06
CA GLY A 285 2.23 13.94 27.33
C GLY A 285 1.90 14.40 28.75
N GLU A 286 1.40 15.62 28.89
CA GLU A 286 1.00 16.20 30.17
C GLU A 286 -0.50 16.01 30.47
N THR A 287 -1.22 15.23 29.67
CA THR A 287 -2.69 15.10 29.80
C THR A 287 -3.14 14.31 31.01
N GLY A 288 -2.25 13.50 31.58
CA GLY A 288 -2.56 12.58 32.66
C GLY A 288 -3.45 11.37 32.26
N ARG A 289 -3.80 11.25 30.95
CA ARG A 289 -4.54 10.11 30.40
C ARG A 289 -3.54 9.03 29.95
N ALA A 290 -3.83 7.79 30.31
CA ALA A 290 -3.08 6.67 29.76
C ALA A 290 -3.50 6.41 28.29
N ALA A 291 -2.58 5.89 27.48
CA ALA A 291 -2.88 5.51 26.11
C ALA A 291 -4.05 4.53 25.99
N ALA A 292 -4.20 3.64 26.99
CA ALA A 292 -5.33 2.71 27.10
C ALA A 292 -6.68 3.37 27.49
N GLU A 293 -6.69 4.66 27.80
CA GLU A 293 -7.93 5.43 28.03
C GLU A 293 -8.36 6.19 26.75
N LEU A 294 -7.53 6.17 25.70
CA LEU A 294 -7.86 6.79 24.42
C LEU A 294 -8.70 5.85 23.55
N THR A 295 -9.62 6.43 22.80
CA THR A 295 -10.27 5.70 21.70
C THR A 295 -9.26 5.41 20.58
N LEU A 296 -9.57 4.43 19.74
CA LEU A 296 -8.72 4.13 18.57
C LEU A 296 -8.55 5.36 17.67
N GLU A 297 -9.59 6.17 17.52
CA GLU A 297 -9.55 7.40 16.72
C GLU A 297 -8.62 8.44 17.34
N GLU A 298 -8.73 8.71 18.64
CA GLU A 298 -7.83 9.62 19.35
C GLU A 298 -6.38 9.15 19.26
N LYS A 299 -6.12 7.85 19.45
CA LYS A 299 -4.79 7.27 19.35
C LYS A 299 -4.22 7.40 17.93
N ASN A 300 -5.02 7.16 16.90
CA ASN A 300 -4.62 7.25 15.50
C ASN A 300 -4.42 8.69 14.97
N THR A 301 -4.61 9.71 15.79
CA THR A 301 -4.26 11.09 15.43
C THR A 301 -2.91 11.55 16.01
N GLN A 302 -2.38 10.87 17.02
CA GLN A 302 -1.24 11.37 17.80
C GLN A 302 -0.17 10.33 18.13
N SER A 303 -0.45 9.03 18.00
CA SER A 303 0.49 7.97 18.37
C SER A 303 1.73 7.93 17.48
N HIS A 304 2.79 7.26 17.96
CA HIS A 304 4.01 7.00 17.20
C HIS A 304 3.71 6.43 15.79
N ARG A 305 2.78 5.45 15.68
CA ARG A 305 2.37 4.89 14.38
C ARG A 305 1.65 5.92 13.50
N ALA A 306 0.76 6.71 14.09
CA ALA A 306 0.07 7.77 13.35
C ALA A 306 1.06 8.81 12.80
N LEU A 307 2.02 9.21 13.63
CA LEU A 307 3.07 10.16 13.23
C LEU A 307 4.00 9.57 12.17
N ALA A 308 4.37 8.28 12.29
CA ALA A 308 5.20 7.60 11.31
C ALA A 308 4.45 7.41 9.98
N VAL A 309 3.16 7.03 10.00
CA VAL A 309 2.33 6.93 8.78
C VAL A 309 2.24 8.29 8.09
N LYS A 310 2.04 9.37 8.84
CA LYS A 310 2.04 10.72 8.25
C LYS A 310 3.35 11.04 7.54
N LYS A 311 4.50 10.79 8.18
CA LYS A 311 5.82 10.96 7.55
C LYS A 311 5.99 10.06 6.32
N LEU A 312 5.53 8.82 6.40
CA LEU A 312 5.60 7.89 5.29
C LEU A 312 4.85 8.42 4.07
N LEU A 313 3.63 8.92 4.26
CA LEU A 313 2.80 9.47 3.18
C LEU A 313 3.41 10.71 2.51
N GLU A 314 4.21 11.50 3.22
CA GLU A 314 4.91 12.66 2.66
C GLU A 314 6.04 12.24 1.70
N VAL A 315 6.73 11.12 1.97
CA VAL A 315 7.90 10.68 1.20
C VAL A 315 7.58 9.53 0.21
N PHE A 316 6.49 8.81 0.42
CA PHE A 316 6.11 7.63 -0.36
C PHE A 316 5.93 7.93 -1.87
N PRO A 317 5.26 9.03 -2.30
CA PRO A 317 5.11 9.32 -3.73
C PRO A 317 6.45 9.50 -4.45
N SER A 318 7.41 10.15 -3.81
CA SER A 318 8.74 10.36 -4.39
C SER A 318 9.55 9.06 -4.44
N TRP A 319 9.40 8.20 -3.45
CA TRP A 319 9.99 6.87 -3.45
C TRP A 319 9.39 5.99 -4.55
N GLN A 320 8.06 6.00 -4.68
CA GLN A 320 7.34 5.23 -5.70
C GLN A 320 7.74 5.66 -7.13
N SER A 321 7.88 6.96 -7.38
CA SER A 321 8.29 7.47 -8.70
C SER A 321 9.72 7.07 -9.08
N LYS A 322 10.66 7.04 -8.14
CA LYS A 322 12.03 6.57 -8.37
C LYS A 322 12.08 5.08 -8.71
N GLN A 323 11.16 4.28 -8.17
CA GLN A 323 11.09 2.85 -8.45
C GLN A 323 10.61 2.52 -9.87
N SER A 324 9.85 3.43 -10.49
CA SER A 324 9.33 3.28 -11.85
C SER A 324 10.31 3.73 -12.95
N SER A 325 11.48 4.27 -12.56
CA SER A 325 12.46 4.88 -13.48
C SER A 325 13.65 3.96 -13.80
N LEU A 326 13.58 2.67 -13.45
CA LEU A 326 14.64 1.68 -13.70
C LEU A 326 14.12 0.53 -14.56
#